data_823527280ec5faa059c298f3f7602349
#
_entry.id   823527280ec5faa059c298f3f7602349
#
_cell.length_a   1.000
_cell.length_b   1.000
_cell.length_c   1.000
_cell.angle_alpha   90.00
_cell.angle_beta   90.00
_cell.angle_gamma   90.00
#
_symmetry.space_group_name_H-M   'P 1'
#
loop_
_entity.id
_entity.type
_entity.pdbx_description
1 polymer ?
#
loop_
_entity_poly.entity_id
_entity_poly.type
_entity_poly.pdbx_seq_one_letter_code
_entity_poly.pdbx_strand_id
1 'polypeptide(L)'
;MPFFHPGPDPNFPFLDENEYYSFTDPKKWKERIILVNKDETMYFRREDVGWDDSIIAIGGSLSPGMLLSAYEQGVFPWYNPGDPVIWQSPDPRFVIFAEKIHVSSSMRKILKNRVFDITFNKNFEGVIKGCSDIFRPTQDGTWISCDIIEGYTRLHRLGFAHSAEAWRGGELAGGCYGVLLGRAFFGESMFAKESNASKAAFLSLAEKLFEQGLLFIDCQTPTRHLGSLGGEEISREDFLGLLKESGISRSQLSISLK
;
A
#
# COMPACT_ATOMS: atom_id res chain seq x y z
N MET A 1 -9.75 15.62 -15.43
CA MET A 1 -8.83 14.58 -15.95
C MET A 1 -9.12 13.31 -15.20
N PRO A 2 -9.21 12.16 -15.86
CA PRO A 2 -9.33 10.90 -15.14
C PRO A 2 -8.16 10.76 -14.17
N PHE A 3 -8.43 10.23 -12.99
CA PHE A 3 -7.42 10.01 -11.94
C PHE A 3 -6.36 8.99 -12.39
N PHE A 4 -6.77 8.11 -13.29
CA PHE A 4 -5.95 7.03 -13.80
C PHE A 4 -5.07 7.52 -14.94
N HIS A 5 -3.79 7.24 -14.81
CA HIS A 5 -2.81 7.41 -15.89
C HIS A 5 -3.31 6.68 -17.16
N PRO A 6 -2.98 7.14 -18.37
CA PRO A 6 -3.37 6.49 -19.63
C PRO A 6 -2.61 5.17 -19.81
N GLY A 7 -2.92 4.15 -19.02
CA GLY A 7 -2.36 2.81 -19.16
C GLY A 7 -0.85 2.68 -18.90
N PRO A 8 -0.32 1.45 -18.82
CA PRO A 8 1.11 1.23 -18.73
C PRO A 8 1.80 1.81 -19.97
N ASP A 9 2.98 2.43 -19.75
CA ASP A 9 3.83 2.91 -20.85
C ASP A 9 4.05 1.73 -21.84
N PRO A 10 3.67 1.87 -23.13
CA PRO A 10 3.81 0.81 -24.11
C PRO A 10 5.27 0.41 -24.37
N ASN A 11 6.23 1.20 -23.88
CA ASN A 11 7.65 0.89 -23.92
C ASN A 11 8.16 0.11 -22.70
N PHE A 12 7.31 -0.11 -21.66
CA PHE A 12 7.65 -0.98 -20.55
C PHE A 12 7.32 -2.44 -20.91
N PRO A 13 8.28 -3.35 -20.73
CA PRO A 13 8.00 -4.77 -20.95
C PRO A 13 6.87 -5.19 -20.01
N PHE A 14 5.90 -5.92 -20.57
CA PHE A 14 4.84 -6.57 -19.80
C PHE A 14 5.46 -7.33 -18.62
N LEU A 15 4.74 -7.35 -17.50
CA LEU A 15 5.11 -8.18 -16.36
C LEU A 15 5.34 -9.61 -16.84
N ASP A 16 6.54 -10.12 -16.62
CA ASP A 16 6.84 -11.52 -16.92
C ASP A 16 5.95 -12.40 -16.02
N GLU A 17 5.18 -13.29 -16.62
CA GLU A 17 4.34 -14.24 -15.85
C GLU A 17 5.17 -15.07 -14.87
N ASN A 18 6.47 -15.27 -15.15
CA ASN A 18 7.41 -15.95 -14.27
C ASN A 18 7.77 -15.14 -13.00
N GLU A 19 7.50 -13.83 -12.97
CA GLU A 19 7.68 -13.02 -11.78
C GLU A 19 6.52 -13.17 -10.76
N TYR A 20 5.42 -13.83 -11.16
CA TYR A 20 4.25 -13.99 -10.32
C TYR A 20 4.44 -15.12 -9.34
N TYR A 21 4.38 -14.81 -8.04
CA TYR A 21 4.58 -15.78 -6.97
C TYR A 21 3.26 -16.12 -6.27
N SER A 22 3.01 -17.41 -6.02
CA SER A 22 1.86 -17.86 -5.22
C SER A 22 2.28 -18.09 -3.77
N PHE A 23 1.71 -17.31 -2.84
CA PHE A 23 1.95 -17.45 -1.40
C PHE A 23 1.19 -18.63 -0.77
N THR A 24 0.70 -19.56 -1.56
CA THR A 24 -0.04 -20.76 -1.15
C THR A 24 -1.45 -20.51 -0.58
N ASP A 25 -2.11 -21.57 -0.14
CA ASP A 25 -3.44 -21.51 0.48
C ASP A 25 -3.38 -20.74 1.82
N PRO A 26 -4.14 -19.64 2.01
CA PRO A 26 -4.18 -18.87 3.25
C PRO A 26 -4.49 -19.69 4.51
N LYS A 27 -5.20 -20.81 4.37
CA LYS A 27 -5.48 -21.73 5.49
C LYS A 27 -4.22 -22.36 6.06
N LYS A 28 -3.16 -22.44 5.26
CA LYS A 28 -1.87 -23.02 5.68
C LYS A 28 -0.92 -21.99 6.28
N TRP A 29 -1.22 -20.70 6.22
CA TRP A 29 -0.37 -19.65 6.79
C TRP A 29 -0.22 -19.74 8.30
N LYS A 30 -1.22 -20.31 9.01
CA LYS A 30 -1.12 -20.58 10.45
C LYS A 30 -0.11 -21.68 10.81
N GLU A 31 0.23 -22.52 9.84
CA GLU A 31 1.10 -23.69 10.05
C GLU A 31 2.52 -23.48 9.53
N ARG A 32 2.71 -22.64 8.50
CA ARG A 32 3.95 -22.58 7.73
C ARG A 32 4.38 -21.17 7.42
N ILE A 33 5.70 -20.96 7.39
CA ILE A 33 6.37 -19.80 6.80
C ILE A 33 7.07 -20.24 5.54
N ILE A 34 6.98 -19.43 4.48
CA ILE A 34 7.54 -19.71 3.18
C ILE A 34 8.87 -18.98 3.03
N LEU A 35 9.95 -19.71 2.77
CA LEU A 35 11.20 -19.11 2.33
C LEU A 35 11.20 -19.02 0.80
N VAL A 36 11.19 -17.80 0.28
CA VAL A 36 11.26 -17.55 -1.15
C VAL A 36 12.70 -17.34 -1.55
N ASN A 37 13.27 -18.32 -2.25
CA ASN A 37 14.57 -18.19 -2.86
C ASN A 37 14.41 -18.15 -4.39
N LYS A 38 15.41 -17.60 -5.08
CA LYS A 38 15.39 -17.44 -6.55
C LYS A 38 15.16 -18.77 -7.29
N ASP A 39 15.63 -19.86 -6.74
CA ASP A 39 15.63 -21.18 -7.38
C ASP A 39 14.82 -22.24 -6.62
N GLU A 40 14.43 -22.00 -5.36
CA GLU A 40 13.71 -22.98 -4.53
C GLU A 40 12.76 -22.31 -3.56
N THR A 41 11.60 -22.93 -3.32
CA THR A 41 10.67 -22.54 -2.25
C THR A 41 10.80 -23.57 -1.12
N MET A 42 11.20 -23.11 0.07
CA MET A 42 11.26 -23.93 1.26
C MET A 42 10.13 -23.55 2.21
N TYR A 43 9.66 -24.54 3.00
CA TYR A 43 8.59 -24.35 3.97
C TYR A 43 9.12 -24.70 5.38
N PHE A 44 8.93 -23.78 6.33
CA PHE A 44 9.23 -24.01 7.73
C PHE A 44 7.91 -24.09 8.51
N ARG A 45 7.84 -24.99 9.51
CA ARG A 45 6.72 -24.95 10.44
C ARG A 45 6.88 -23.73 11.35
N ARG A 46 5.79 -23.04 11.58
CA ARG A 46 5.79 -21.79 12.36
C ARG A 46 6.27 -22.01 13.80
N GLU A 47 5.89 -23.12 14.40
CA GLU A 47 6.33 -23.54 15.74
C GLU A 47 7.85 -23.68 15.88
N ASP A 48 8.55 -24.00 14.76
CA ASP A 48 10.00 -24.21 14.79
C ASP A 48 10.78 -22.86 14.76
N VAL A 49 10.14 -21.76 14.38
CA VAL A 49 10.80 -20.45 14.23
C VAL A 49 10.32 -19.39 15.21
N GLY A 50 9.20 -19.62 15.91
CA GLY A 50 8.69 -18.73 16.97
C GLY A 50 8.33 -17.31 16.53
N TRP A 51 8.04 -17.13 15.24
CA TRP A 51 7.73 -15.81 14.68
C TRP A 51 6.24 -15.47 14.75
N ASP A 52 5.96 -14.17 14.70
CA ASP A 52 4.62 -13.62 14.69
C ASP A 52 3.75 -14.24 13.58
N ASP A 53 2.46 -14.46 13.89
CA ASP A 53 1.47 -15.05 12.98
C ASP A 53 1.19 -14.18 11.73
N SER A 54 1.65 -12.94 11.70
CA SER A 54 1.54 -12.07 10.55
C SER A 54 2.53 -12.42 9.44
N ILE A 55 3.69 -13.03 9.76
CA ILE A 55 4.74 -13.34 8.79
C ILE A 55 4.33 -14.55 7.95
N ILE A 56 4.23 -14.37 6.64
CA ILE A 56 3.80 -15.39 5.69
C ILE A 56 5.00 -15.99 4.94
N ALA A 57 5.94 -15.13 4.52
CA ALA A 57 7.09 -15.55 3.74
C ALA A 57 8.31 -14.66 3.98
N ILE A 58 9.49 -15.14 3.61
CA ILE A 58 10.76 -14.43 3.68
C ILE A 58 11.54 -14.63 2.40
N GLY A 59 12.24 -13.59 1.96
CA GLY A 59 13.05 -13.61 0.74
C GLY A 59 12.27 -13.12 -0.49
N GLY A 60 12.76 -13.49 -1.67
CA GLY A 60 12.23 -12.96 -2.93
C GLY A 60 12.76 -11.57 -3.25
N SER A 61 12.00 -10.79 -4.02
CA SER A 61 12.38 -9.46 -4.49
C SER A 61 11.19 -8.51 -4.49
N LEU A 62 11.44 -7.21 -4.65
CA LEU A 62 10.40 -6.20 -4.84
C LEU A 62 10.15 -5.92 -6.34
N SER A 63 10.26 -6.96 -7.18
CA SER A 63 9.85 -6.84 -8.57
C SER A 63 8.35 -6.52 -8.66
N PRO A 64 7.90 -5.79 -9.70
CA PRO A 64 6.49 -5.49 -9.87
C PRO A 64 5.60 -6.73 -9.84
N GLY A 65 6.01 -7.83 -10.48
CA GLY A 65 5.25 -9.08 -10.47
C GLY A 65 5.10 -9.67 -9.08
N MET A 66 6.19 -9.69 -8.29
CA MET A 66 6.16 -10.18 -6.92
C MET A 66 5.27 -9.30 -6.02
N LEU A 67 5.40 -7.98 -6.11
CA LEU A 67 4.57 -7.03 -5.35
C LEU A 67 3.09 -7.19 -5.69
N LEU A 68 2.73 -7.20 -6.98
CA LEU A 68 1.34 -7.34 -7.41
C LEU A 68 0.75 -8.69 -6.99
N SER A 69 1.52 -9.78 -7.10
CA SER A 69 1.08 -11.09 -6.64
C SER A 69 0.85 -11.15 -5.13
N ALA A 70 1.67 -10.42 -4.36
CA ALA A 70 1.51 -10.32 -2.93
C ALA A 70 0.21 -9.57 -2.56
N TYR A 71 -0.01 -8.37 -3.12
CA TYR A 71 -1.22 -7.60 -2.86
C TYR A 71 -2.50 -8.33 -3.28
N GLU A 72 -2.50 -9.02 -4.41
CA GLU A 72 -3.62 -9.86 -4.86
C GLU A 72 -4.00 -10.92 -3.81
N GLN A 73 -3.03 -11.41 -3.05
CA GLN A 73 -3.20 -12.44 -2.03
C GLN A 73 -3.31 -11.87 -0.60
N GLY A 74 -3.40 -10.56 -0.43
CA GLY A 74 -3.53 -9.92 0.86
C GLY A 74 -2.22 -9.83 1.66
N VAL A 75 -1.09 -9.99 0.99
CA VAL A 75 0.25 -9.96 1.56
C VAL A 75 0.98 -8.69 1.15
N PHE A 76 1.82 -8.15 2.00
CA PHE A 76 2.62 -6.95 1.72
C PHE A 76 4.03 -7.08 2.31
N PRO A 77 5.03 -6.36 1.78
CA PRO A 77 6.39 -6.38 2.33
C PRO A 77 6.51 -5.40 3.50
N TRP A 78 7.05 -5.88 4.63
CA TRP A 78 7.41 -5.01 5.76
C TRP A 78 8.61 -5.60 6.50
N TYR A 79 9.76 -4.94 6.36
CA TYR A 79 11.06 -5.40 6.88
C TYR A 79 12.00 -4.22 7.13
N ASN A 80 13.08 -4.41 7.92
CA ASN A 80 14.05 -3.35 8.15
C ASN A 80 15.14 -3.36 7.06
N PRO A 81 15.75 -2.21 6.76
CA PRO A 81 16.90 -2.15 5.85
C PRO A 81 18.02 -3.11 6.29
N GLY A 82 18.48 -3.94 5.34
CA GLY A 82 19.50 -4.95 5.58
C GLY A 82 18.96 -6.35 5.91
N ASP A 83 17.68 -6.46 6.28
CA ASP A 83 17.02 -7.76 6.42
C ASP A 83 16.58 -8.30 5.04
N PRO A 84 16.36 -9.61 4.90
CA PRO A 84 15.66 -10.15 3.75
C PRO A 84 14.23 -9.59 3.70
N VAL A 85 13.62 -9.57 2.51
CA VAL A 85 12.20 -9.15 2.38
C VAL A 85 11.33 -10.05 3.26
N ILE A 86 10.53 -9.47 4.13
CA ILE A 86 9.55 -10.16 4.97
C ILE A 86 8.16 -9.82 4.45
N TRP A 87 7.40 -10.84 4.09
CA TRP A 87 6.04 -10.73 3.58
C TRP A 87 5.04 -11.00 4.70
N GLN A 88 4.11 -10.07 4.90
CA GLN A 88 3.21 -10.11 6.04
C GLN A 88 1.74 -10.07 5.62
N SER A 89 0.89 -10.69 6.44
CA SER A 89 -0.57 -10.60 6.38
C SER A 89 -1.13 -10.68 7.80
N PRO A 90 -1.23 -9.57 8.52
CA PRO A 90 -1.71 -9.56 9.91
C PRO A 90 -3.17 -10.01 10.04
N ASP A 91 -3.51 -10.52 11.23
CA ASP A 91 -4.85 -10.84 11.67
C ASP A 91 -5.01 -10.31 13.09
N PRO A 92 -5.85 -9.30 13.35
CA PRO A 92 -6.78 -8.63 12.42
C PRO A 92 -6.09 -7.74 11.38
N ARG A 93 -6.81 -7.41 10.30
CA ARG A 93 -6.42 -6.43 9.28
C ARG A 93 -7.11 -5.10 9.54
N PHE A 94 -6.38 -3.99 9.34
CA PHE A 94 -6.93 -2.66 9.57
C PHE A 94 -7.33 -1.99 8.25
N VAL A 95 -8.62 -1.60 8.12
CA VAL A 95 -9.18 -1.07 6.87
C VAL A 95 -10.02 0.18 7.11
N ILE A 96 -10.25 0.97 6.05
CA ILE A 96 -11.16 2.12 6.05
C ILE A 96 -12.20 1.91 4.96
N PHE A 97 -13.50 2.01 5.33
CA PHE A 97 -14.63 2.05 4.41
C PHE A 97 -15.14 3.48 4.22
N ALA A 98 -15.81 3.74 3.08
CA ALA A 98 -16.31 5.07 2.73
C ALA A 98 -17.20 5.68 3.82
N GLU A 99 -18.15 4.89 4.34
CA GLU A 99 -19.12 5.30 5.34
C GLU A 99 -18.52 5.51 6.75
N LYS A 100 -17.31 5.03 6.96
CA LYS A 100 -16.58 5.15 8.24
C LYS A 100 -15.59 6.32 8.27
N ILE A 101 -15.30 6.93 7.10
CA ILE A 101 -14.33 8.04 7.07
C ILE A 101 -14.78 9.16 8.00
N HIS A 102 -13.90 9.47 8.94
CA HIS A 102 -14.10 10.57 9.87
C HIS A 102 -13.26 11.79 9.50
N VAL A 103 -13.94 12.89 9.18
CA VAL A 103 -13.30 14.18 8.93
C VAL A 103 -13.64 15.13 10.08
N SER A 104 -12.67 15.47 10.91
CA SER A 104 -12.86 16.40 12.03
C SER A 104 -13.29 17.80 11.56
N SER A 105 -13.93 18.58 12.43
CA SER A 105 -14.35 19.95 12.09
C SER A 105 -13.18 20.86 11.69
N SER A 106 -12.01 20.68 12.31
CA SER A 106 -10.79 21.40 11.93
C SER A 106 -10.29 21.01 10.53
N MET A 107 -10.30 19.69 10.20
CA MET A 107 -9.92 19.24 8.87
C MET A 107 -10.88 19.70 7.78
N ARG A 108 -12.21 19.70 8.04
CA ARG A 108 -13.19 20.27 7.10
C ARG A 108 -12.90 21.73 6.77
N LYS A 109 -12.47 22.54 7.77
CA LYS A 109 -12.07 23.95 7.53
C LYS A 109 -10.81 24.03 6.66
N ILE A 110 -9.80 23.17 6.92
CA ILE A 110 -8.55 23.12 6.13
C ILE A 110 -8.84 22.78 4.67
N LEU A 111 -9.64 21.73 4.41
CA LEU A 111 -10.02 21.33 3.07
C LEU A 111 -10.87 22.38 2.36
N LYS A 112 -11.90 22.93 3.05
CA LYS A 112 -12.78 23.97 2.50
C LYS A 112 -12.00 25.25 2.12
N ASN A 113 -11.05 25.65 2.97
CA ASN A 113 -10.26 26.88 2.76
C ASN A 113 -9.07 26.64 1.82
N ARG A 114 -8.89 25.42 1.31
CA ARG A 114 -7.77 25.05 0.43
C ARG A 114 -6.41 25.50 1.01
N VAL A 115 -6.17 25.18 2.30
CA VAL A 115 -4.91 25.51 2.96
C VAL A 115 -3.72 24.87 2.27
N PHE A 116 -3.96 23.72 1.63
CA PHE A 116 -3.01 23.02 0.76
C PHE A 116 -3.60 22.85 -0.63
N ASP A 117 -2.78 23.03 -1.66
CA ASP A 117 -3.11 22.61 -3.02
C ASP A 117 -2.88 21.11 -3.13
N ILE A 118 -3.90 20.35 -3.53
CA ILE A 118 -3.81 18.89 -3.64
C ILE A 118 -3.63 18.49 -5.08
N THR A 119 -2.63 17.67 -5.33
CA THR A 119 -2.41 17.02 -6.63
C THR A 119 -2.33 15.51 -6.47
N PHE A 120 -2.40 14.80 -7.59
CA PHE A 120 -2.31 13.34 -7.62
C PHE A 120 -1.30 12.93 -8.69
N ASN A 121 -0.41 12.00 -8.35
CA ASN A 121 0.59 11.45 -9.28
C ASN A 121 1.52 12.49 -9.91
N LYS A 122 1.63 13.67 -9.33
CA LYS A 122 2.47 14.74 -9.88
C LYS A 122 3.93 14.61 -9.44
N ASN A 123 4.16 14.09 -8.24
CA ASN A 123 5.50 13.94 -7.68
C ASN A 123 5.59 12.70 -6.76
N PHE A 124 5.35 11.52 -7.33
CA PHE A 124 5.40 10.26 -6.61
C PHE A 124 6.76 10.05 -5.90
N GLU A 125 7.86 10.31 -6.61
CA GLU A 125 9.21 10.17 -6.04
C GLU A 125 9.45 11.12 -4.87
N GLY A 126 8.93 12.35 -4.93
CA GLY A 126 9.00 13.30 -3.82
C GLY A 126 8.19 12.83 -2.61
N VAL A 127 7.04 12.19 -2.84
CA VAL A 127 6.21 11.64 -1.76
C VAL A 127 6.89 10.45 -1.08
N ILE A 128 7.34 9.45 -1.83
CA ILE A 128 7.96 8.25 -1.24
C ILE A 128 9.28 8.59 -0.52
N LYS A 129 10.09 9.51 -1.07
CA LYS A 129 11.26 10.04 -0.39
C LYS A 129 10.89 10.80 0.89
N GLY A 130 9.86 11.66 0.85
CA GLY A 130 9.35 12.33 2.04
C GLY A 130 8.91 11.36 3.13
N CYS A 131 8.31 10.23 2.76
CA CYS A 131 7.97 9.16 3.71
C CYS A 131 9.20 8.43 4.27
N SER A 132 10.26 8.28 3.46
CA SER A 132 11.54 7.70 3.89
C SER A 132 12.30 8.60 4.86
N ASP A 133 12.30 9.91 4.61
CA ASP A 133 13.13 10.88 5.35
C ASP A 133 12.52 11.32 6.68
N ILE A 134 11.24 11.04 6.93
CA ILE A 134 10.59 11.54 8.13
C ILE A 134 11.02 10.77 9.37
N PHE A 135 11.52 11.50 10.37
CA PHE A 135 11.85 10.93 11.67
C PHE A 135 10.59 10.47 12.40
N ARG A 136 10.56 9.22 12.83
CA ARG A 136 9.48 8.62 13.64
C ARG A 136 10.03 8.24 15.00
N PRO A 137 9.62 8.92 16.08
CA PRO A 137 10.18 8.72 17.44
C PRO A 137 10.06 7.29 17.97
N THR A 138 9.15 6.48 17.40
CA THR A 138 8.88 5.10 17.81
C THR A 138 9.58 4.03 16.95
N GLN A 139 10.40 4.45 15.98
CA GLN A 139 11.12 3.54 15.08
C GLN A 139 12.60 3.93 15.00
N ASP A 140 13.49 2.96 15.14
CA ASP A 140 14.93 3.14 14.89
C ASP A 140 15.18 3.17 13.37
N GLY A 141 14.92 4.33 12.74
CA GLY A 141 15.05 4.55 11.31
C GLY A 141 13.75 4.39 10.52
N THR A 142 13.89 4.22 9.20
CA THR A 142 12.77 4.01 8.28
C THR A 142 12.84 2.62 7.66
N TRP A 143 11.69 1.96 7.51
CA TRP A 143 11.58 0.71 6.75
C TRP A 143 11.60 0.95 5.22
N ILE A 144 11.43 2.21 4.79
CA ILE A 144 11.41 2.57 3.36
C ILE A 144 12.85 2.67 2.86
N SER A 145 13.41 1.52 2.49
CA SER A 145 14.76 1.38 1.93
C SER A 145 14.84 1.85 0.47
N CYS A 146 16.04 1.89 -0.08
CA CYS A 146 16.24 2.17 -1.52
C CYS A 146 15.48 1.17 -2.40
N ASP A 147 15.45 -0.11 -2.01
CA ASP A 147 14.75 -1.16 -2.75
C ASP A 147 13.23 -0.94 -2.75
N ILE A 148 12.66 -0.49 -1.63
CA ILE A 148 11.26 -0.08 -1.52
C ILE A 148 10.98 1.10 -2.46
N ILE A 149 11.82 2.13 -2.42
CA ILE A 149 11.66 3.31 -3.30
C ILE A 149 11.69 2.88 -4.77
N GLU A 150 12.64 2.04 -5.16
CA GLU A 150 12.77 1.55 -6.53
C GLU A 150 11.55 0.71 -6.94
N GLY A 151 11.18 -0.30 -6.13
CA GLY A 151 10.06 -1.21 -6.42
C GLY A 151 8.74 -0.45 -6.62
N TYR A 152 8.40 0.45 -5.69
CA TYR A 152 7.16 1.24 -5.79
C TYR A 152 7.21 2.33 -6.87
N THR A 153 8.38 2.89 -7.17
CA THR A 153 8.53 3.79 -8.33
C THR A 153 8.31 3.05 -9.64
N ARG A 154 8.77 1.79 -9.75
CA ARG A 154 8.45 0.93 -10.90
C ARG A 154 6.95 0.64 -10.99
N LEU A 155 6.28 0.30 -9.87
CA LEU A 155 4.82 0.14 -9.84
C LEU A 155 4.08 1.42 -10.25
N HIS A 156 4.58 2.59 -9.84
CA HIS A 156 4.01 3.87 -10.25
C HIS A 156 4.11 4.08 -11.77
N ARG A 157 5.27 3.82 -12.36
CA ARG A 157 5.47 3.93 -13.83
C ARG A 157 4.59 2.95 -14.60
N LEU A 158 4.27 1.80 -14.00
CA LEU A 158 3.34 0.81 -14.56
C LEU A 158 1.85 1.16 -14.31
N GLY A 159 1.56 2.23 -13.57
CA GLY A 159 0.19 2.70 -13.30
C GLY A 159 -0.51 2.00 -12.13
N PHE A 160 0.20 1.26 -11.28
CA PHE A 160 -0.37 0.57 -10.12
C PHE A 160 -0.19 1.32 -8.81
N ALA A 161 0.93 2.04 -8.64
CA ALA A 161 1.14 2.85 -7.45
C ALA A 161 0.79 4.32 -7.71
N HIS A 162 0.15 4.95 -6.73
CA HIS A 162 -0.38 6.30 -6.83
C HIS A 162 -0.01 7.12 -5.61
N SER A 163 0.12 8.44 -5.81
CA SER A 163 0.38 9.39 -4.73
C SER A 163 -0.66 10.51 -4.71
N ALA A 164 -0.83 11.09 -3.53
CA ALA A 164 -1.47 12.37 -3.33
C ALA A 164 -0.49 13.31 -2.65
N GLU A 165 -0.35 14.50 -3.19
CA GLU A 165 0.55 15.55 -2.72
C GLU A 165 -0.24 16.70 -2.12
N ALA A 166 0.20 17.21 -0.97
CA ALA A 166 -0.27 18.46 -0.38
C ALA A 166 0.84 19.51 -0.49
N TRP A 167 0.58 20.57 -1.24
CA TRP A 167 1.52 21.66 -1.49
C TRP A 167 1.11 22.91 -0.74
N ARG A 168 2.09 23.69 -0.30
CA ARG A 168 1.88 25.02 0.25
C ARG A 168 2.96 25.97 -0.23
N GLY A 169 2.54 27.05 -0.86
CA GLY A 169 3.49 28.02 -1.44
C GLY A 169 4.44 27.44 -2.50
N GLY A 170 4.03 26.38 -3.20
CA GLY A 170 4.86 25.67 -4.18
C GLY A 170 5.76 24.57 -3.59
N GLU A 171 5.84 24.45 -2.25
CA GLU A 171 6.63 23.44 -1.57
C GLU A 171 5.78 22.23 -1.18
N LEU A 172 6.37 21.03 -1.27
CA LEU A 172 5.73 19.78 -0.89
C LEU A 172 5.67 19.69 0.65
N ALA A 173 4.49 20.02 1.21
CA ALA A 173 4.22 20.08 2.65
C ALA A 173 3.89 18.72 3.28
N GLY A 174 3.41 17.76 2.46
CA GLY A 174 3.09 16.40 2.88
C GLY A 174 2.48 15.59 1.74
N GLY A 175 2.21 14.33 2.01
CA GLY A 175 1.61 13.44 1.01
C GLY A 175 1.42 12.03 1.54
N CYS A 176 0.84 11.19 0.71
CA CYS A 176 0.71 9.75 0.92
C CYS A 176 0.83 9.02 -0.41
N TYR A 177 1.20 7.73 -0.34
CA TYR A 177 1.20 6.86 -1.51
C TYR A 177 0.67 5.47 -1.17
N GLY A 178 0.30 4.73 -2.20
CA GLY A 178 -0.18 3.36 -2.08
C GLY A 178 -0.39 2.71 -3.44
N VAL A 179 -0.87 1.48 -3.41
CA VAL A 179 -1.11 0.64 -4.60
C VAL A 179 -2.61 0.51 -4.83
N LEU A 180 -3.06 0.70 -6.05
CA LEU A 180 -4.45 0.54 -6.46
C LEU A 180 -4.59 -0.71 -7.33
N LEU A 181 -5.35 -1.70 -6.86
CA LEU A 181 -5.65 -2.92 -7.59
C LEU A 181 -7.14 -3.20 -7.55
N GLY A 182 -7.77 -3.30 -8.73
CA GLY A 182 -9.22 -3.45 -8.80
C GLY A 182 -9.93 -2.31 -8.06
N ARG A 183 -10.76 -2.66 -7.09
CA ARG A 183 -11.49 -1.72 -6.22
C ARG A 183 -10.93 -1.67 -4.79
N ALA A 184 -9.65 -2.00 -4.60
CA ALA A 184 -8.94 -1.91 -3.33
C ALA A 184 -7.73 -0.98 -3.45
N PHE A 185 -7.53 -0.11 -2.45
CA PHE A 185 -6.34 0.74 -2.35
C PHE A 185 -5.53 0.34 -1.13
N PHE A 186 -4.28 -0.03 -1.32
CA PHE A 186 -3.34 -0.39 -0.26
C PHE A 186 -2.51 0.84 0.10
N GLY A 187 -2.86 1.48 1.21
CA GLY A 187 -2.15 2.66 1.70
C GLY A 187 -0.82 2.26 2.34
N GLU A 188 0.30 2.69 1.77
CA GLU A 188 1.64 2.28 2.18
C GLU A 188 2.21 3.20 3.25
N SER A 189 2.29 4.47 2.96
CA SER A 189 2.88 5.42 3.89
C SER A 189 2.41 6.84 3.62
N MET A 190 2.57 7.69 4.64
CA MET A 190 2.32 9.12 4.55
C MET A 190 3.33 9.91 5.36
N PHE A 191 3.58 11.14 4.95
CA PHE A 191 4.44 12.08 5.66
C PHE A 191 3.83 13.48 5.73
N ALA A 192 4.25 14.27 6.71
CA ALA A 192 3.86 15.66 6.84
C ALA A 192 5.05 16.48 7.36
N LYS A 193 5.48 17.47 6.58
CA LYS A 193 6.38 18.53 7.03
C LYS A 193 5.59 19.64 7.74
N GLU A 194 4.34 19.83 7.33
CA GLU A 194 3.41 20.75 7.98
C GLU A 194 2.21 20.00 8.58
N SER A 195 1.74 20.50 9.72
CA SER A 195 0.59 19.89 10.40
C SER A 195 -0.62 19.78 9.49
N ASN A 196 -1.25 18.60 9.48
CA ASN A 196 -2.41 18.24 8.68
C ASN A 196 -2.17 18.06 7.17
N ALA A 197 -0.97 18.29 6.63
CA ALA A 197 -0.72 18.13 5.20
C ALA A 197 -0.96 16.69 4.72
N SER A 198 -0.44 15.67 5.43
CA SER A 198 -0.70 14.26 5.10
C SER A 198 -2.17 13.88 5.21
N LYS A 199 -2.89 14.41 6.22
CA LYS A 199 -4.34 14.18 6.35
C LYS A 199 -5.12 14.78 5.19
N ALA A 200 -4.75 16.00 4.76
CA ALA A 200 -5.39 16.66 3.64
C ALA A 200 -5.19 15.85 2.35
N ALA A 201 -3.95 15.41 2.08
CA ALA A 201 -3.64 14.55 0.93
C ALA A 201 -4.44 13.23 0.97
N PHE A 202 -4.38 12.53 2.11
CA PHE A 202 -5.06 11.24 2.28
C PHE A 202 -6.59 11.35 2.13
N LEU A 203 -7.22 12.31 2.80
CA LEU A 203 -8.67 12.47 2.74
C LEU A 203 -9.15 12.85 1.34
N SER A 204 -8.41 13.70 0.63
CA SER A 204 -8.73 14.05 -0.75
C SER A 204 -8.54 12.87 -1.72
N LEU A 205 -7.54 12.02 -1.48
CA LEU A 205 -7.34 10.78 -2.22
C LEU A 205 -8.49 9.80 -1.96
N ALA A 206 -8.81 9.58 -0.69
CA ALA A 206 -9.88 8.67 -0.28
C ALA A 206 -11.24 9.07 -0.87
N GLU A 207 -11.63 10.35 -0.74
CA GLU A 207 -12.85 10.89 -1.33
C GLU A 207 -12.90 10.57 -2.83
N LYS A 208 -11.86 10.91 -3.57
CA LYS A 208 -11.78 10.68 -5.01
C LYS A 208 -11.86 9.20 -5.40
N LEU A 209 -11.19 8.31 -4.66
CA LEU A 209 -11.21 6.88 -4.93
C LEU A 209 -12.58 6.27 -4.62
N PHE A 210 -13.21 6.64 -3.51
CA PHE A 210 -14.54 6.17 -3.15
C PHE A 210 -15.62 6.66 -4.10
N GLU A 211 -15.53 7.92 -4.58
CA GLU A 211 -16.43 8.43 -5.65
C GLU A 211 -16.32 7.62 -6.94
N GLN A 212 -15.17 6.96 -7.20
CA GLN A 212 -14.96 6.09 -8.35
C GLN A 212 -15.29 4.61 -8.07
N GLY A 213 -15.86 4.32 -6.91
CA GLY A 213 -16.35 2.98 -6.58
C GLY A 213 -15.32 2.08 -5.87
N LEU A 214 -14.29 2.66 -5.23
CA LEU A 214 -13.42 1.89 -4.35
C LEU A 214 -14.25 1.18 -3.28
N LEU A 215 -13.90 -0.04 -2.91
CA LEU A 215 -14.58 -0.78 -1.83
C LEU A 215 -14.00 -0.43 -0.46
N PHE A 216 -12.69 -0.43 -0.34
CA PHE A 216 -11.98 -0.16 0.92
C PHE A 216 -10.56 0.33 0.68
N ILE A 217 -10.02 0.98 1.71
CA ILE A 217 -8.59 1.28 1.84
C ILE A 217 -8.00 0.32 2.86
N ASP A 218 -7.02 -0.47 2.45
CA ASP A 218 -6.22 -1.29 3.33
C ASP A 218 -5.12 -0.44 3.99
N CYS A 219 -5.11 -0.42 5.31
CA CYS A 219 -4.11 0.28 6.13
C CYS A 219 -3.20 -0.69 6.90
N GLN A 220 -3.26 -1.98 6.61
CA GLN A 220 -2.52 -3.10 7.13
C GLN A 220 -2.65 -3.28 8.65
N THR A 221 -2.12 -2.37 9.44
CA THR A 221 -2.08 -2.44 10.92
C THR A 221 -2.69 -1.20 11.57
N PRO A 222 -3.26 -1.32 12.78
CA PRO A 222 -3.87 -0.19 13.46
C PRO A 222 -2.82 0.83 13.92
N THR A 223 -3.14 2.10 13.70
CA THR A 223 -2.43 3.22 14.32
C THR A 223 -3.45 4.19 14.89
N ARG A 224 -3.06 4.94 15.95
CA ARG A 224 -3.92 5.99 16.51
C ARG A 224 -4.35 7.01 15.44
N HIS A 225 -3.47 7.29 14.50
CA HIS A 225 -3.72 8.23 13.41
C HIS A 225 -4.83 7.70 12.49
N LEU A 226 -4.68 6.48 11.98
CA LEU A 226 -5.65 5.85 11.07
C LEU A 226 -6.99 5.57 11.76
N GLY A 227 -6.99 5.18 13.05
CA GLY A 227 -8.21 5.07 13.84
C GLY A 227 -8.96 6.40 13.94
N SER A 228 -8.24 7.55 14.05
CA SER A 228 -8.89 8.87 14.03
C SER A 228 -9.50 9.27 12.69
N LEU A 229 -9.16 8.56 11.61
CA LEU A 229 -9.71 8.73 10.26
C LEU A 229 -10.85 7.76 9.95
N GLY A 230 -11.23 6.89 10.90
CA GLY A 230 -12.35 5.96 10.75
C GLY A 230 -11.94 4.52 10.42
N GLY A 231 -10.66 4.18 10.60
CA GLY A 231 -10.19 2.81 10.40
C GLY A 231 -10.75 1.86 11.48
N GLU A 232 -10.99 0.64 11.06
CA GLU A 232 -11.48 -0.45 11.93
C GLU A 232 -10.75 -1.77 11.62
N GLU A 233 -10.77 -2.67 12.59
CA GLU A 233 -10.20 -4.01 12.46
C GLU A 233 -11.25 -4.99 11.94
N ILE A 234 -10.85 -5.81 10.98
CA ILE A 234 -11.62 -6.93 10.46
C ILE A 234 -10.76 -8.20 10.50
N SER A 235 -11.40 -9.38 10.51
CA SER A 235 -10.65 -10.63 10.42
C SER A 235 -9.89 -10.73 9.08
N ARG A 236 -8.77 -11.46 9.06
CA ARG A 236 -8.07 -11.75 7.79
C ARG A 236 -8.99 -12.47 6.80
N GLU A 237 -9.90 -13.32 7.28
CA GLU A 237 -10.86 -14.03 6.44
C GLU A 237 -11.79 -13.04 5.73
N ASP A 238 -12.39 -12.10 6.45
CA ASP A 238 -13.24 -11.05 5.88
C ASP A 238 -12.47 -10.18 4.90
N PHE A 239 -11.23 -9.80 5.25
CA PHE A 239 -10.35 -9.04 4.37
C PHE A 239 -10.08 -9.75 3.03
N LEU A 240 -9.78 -11.05 3.06
CA LEU A 240 -9.57 -11.85 1.84
C LEU A 240 -10.85 -12.00 1.03
N GLY A 241 -12.01 -12.03 1.69
CA GLY A 241 -13.32 -11.96 1.05
C GLY A 241 -13.52 -10.66 0.28
N LEU A 242 -13.20 -9.51 0.91
CA LEU A 242 -13.26 -8.18 0.29
C LEU A 242 -12.28 -8.05 -0.89
N LEU A 243 -11.07 -8.60 -0.78
CA LEU A 243 -10.12 -8.62 -1.88
C LEU A 243 -10.70 -9.33 -3.11
N LYS A 244 -11.30 -10.48 -2.90
CA LYS A 244 -11.96 -11.23 -3.99
C LYS A 244 -13.12 -10.41 -4.60
N GLU A 245 -13.92 -9.75 -3.78
CA GLU A 245 -15.01 -8.89 -4.23
C GLU A 245 -14.51 -7.65 -4.97
N SER A 246 -13.33 -7.13 -4.61
CA SER A 246 -12.73 -5.95 -5.26
C SER A 246 -12.37 -6.18 -6.73
N GLY A 247 -12.46 -7.42 -7.21
CA GLY A 247 -12.19 -7.78 -8.59
C GLY A 247 -10.71 -7.82 -8.94
N ILE A 248 -9.83 -7.88 -7.93
CA ILE A 248 -8.41 -8.14 -8.18
C ILE A 248 -8.29 -9.55 -8.74
N SER A 249 -7.81 -9.67 -9.96
CA SER A 249 -7.49 -10.96 -10.56
C SER A 249 -6.31 -10.82 -11.51
N ARG A 250 -5.52 -11.90 -11.64
CA ARG A 250 -4.38 -11.99 -12.55
C ARG A 250 -4.71 -11.56 -14.00
N SER A 251 -5.90 -11.88 -14.48
CA SER A 251 -6.37 -11.52 -15.82
C SER A 251 -6.68 -10.02 -15.96
N GLN A 252 -6.97 -9.33 -14.86
CA GLN A 252 -7.30 -7.90 -14.86
C GLN A 252 -6.07 -7.00 -14.67
N LEU A 253 -4.97 -7.51 -14.14
CA LEU A 253 -3.69 -6.80 -14.11
C LEU A 253 -3.13 -6.55 -15.52
N SER A 254 -3.61 -7.29 -16.53
CA SER A 254 -3.32 -7.08 -17.95
C SER A 254 -4.31 -6.15 -18.66
N ILE A 255 -5.42 -5.78 -18.02
CA ILE A 255 -6.38 -4.83 -18.58
C ILE A 255 -5.96 -3.43 -18.16
N SER A 256 -5.29 -2.76 -19.08
CA SER A 256 -5.04 -1.34 -19.03
C SER A 256 -6.21 -0.61 -18.36
N LEU A 257 -5.90 0.19 -17.37
CA LEU A 257 -6.75 1.29 -16.93
C LEU A 257 -6.90 2.25 -18.12
N LYS A 258 -7.85 1.92 -19.04
CA LYS A 258 -8.26 2.78 -20.13
C LYS A 258 -9.05 3.96 -19.64
#